data_73759e5482dfd4901d1eee09a0ff4c30
#
_entry.id   73759e5482dfd4901d1eee09a0ff4c30
#
_cell.length_a   1.000
_cell.length_b   1.000
_cell.length_c   1.000
_cell.angle_alpha   90.00
_cell.angle_beta   90.00
_cell.angle_gamma   90.00
#
_symmetry.space_group_name_H-M   'P 1'
#
loop_
_entity.id
_entity.type
_entity.pdbx_description
1 polymer ?
#
loop_
_entity_poly.entity_id
_entity_poly.type
_entity_poly.pdbx_seq_one_letter_code
_entity_poly.pdbx_strand_id
1 'polypeptide(L)'
;MFNEAFPAKVIKRRLFRIPFGNGCRINFPIIFAPMAGLSHLAFRQVIRSYLPTNARTLLFTEMLSTRLLPGEEVGQTPQTRLAEGERDFIPQLLGNDEHWIAPSLKKLMTLSPAGIDINMGCPVNKVLKHNWGVALMGDIRYAEEVVRTTRRLTSLPLSVKMRTGLNDDPEYLVDFAQMLEESGADWITLHPRIQSQHRRGQANWEYIGLVRQAVQIPVIGNGDIQEAPDILRMLRQTGCDGVMVARAATARPWIFWQVAENLGFAPPRGREDQRPPWTPKEEGQEYQRALSFFCDQLEANFTPSEQLPRLRLFLAWSHRWLFFGHYLCTQVNRCRDVRSARKVIDNFFDTPKVMKARTQLH
;
A
#
# COMPACT_ATOMS: atom_id res chain seq x y z
N MET A 1 16.09 -12.48 18.22
CA MET A 1 17.16 -12.63 17.23
C MET A 1 16.72 -13.67 16.24
N PHE A 2 16.48 -13.28 14.97
CA PHE A 2 16.10 -14.21 13.91
C PHE A 2 17.36 -14.85 13.35
N ASN A 3 17.64 -16.09 13.75
CA ASN A 3 18.92 -16.76 13.51
C ASN A 3 18.99 -17.58 12.21
N GLU A 4 18.22 -17.22 11.18
CA GLU A 4 18.41 -17.75 9.83
C GLU A 4 18.54 -16.58 8.86
N ALA A 5 19.78 -16.34 8.43
CA ALA A 5 20.08 -15.33 7.41
C ALA A 5 19.28 -15.64 6.13
N PHE A 6 18.23 -14.88 5.90
CA PHE A 6 17.52 -14.93 4.62
C PHE A 6 18.53 -14.53 3.53
N PRO A 7 18.66 -15.29 2.44
CA PRO A 7 19.64 -14.97 1.41
C PRO A 7 19.23 -13.68 0.69
N ALA A 8 19.69 -12.55 1.22
CA ALA A 8 19.47 -11.21 0.66
C ALA A 8 19.78 -11.15 -0.85
N LYS A 9 20.73 -11.98 -1.31
CA LYS A 9 21.07 -12.14 -2.73
C LYS A 9 19.92 -12.68 -3.58
N VAL A 10 19.09 -13.58 -3.05
CA VAL A 10 17.95 -14.19 -3.78
C VAL A 10 16.80 -13.17 -3.92
N ILE A 11 16.49 -12.43 -2.85
CA ILE A 11 15.50 -11.35 -2.92
C ILE A 11 15.96 -10.28 -3.90
N LYS A 12 17.18 -9.78 -3.79
CA LYS A 12 17.71 -8.75 -4.69
C LYS A 12 17.59 -9.17 -6.15
N ARG A 13 17.93 -10.41 -6.50
CA ARG A 13 17.85 -10.90 -7.89
C ARG A 13 16.42 -10.97 -8.44
N ARG A 14 15.41 -11.24 -7.59
CA ARG A 14 13.98 -11.28 -7.98
C ARG A 14 13.40 -9.87 -8.13
N LEU A 15 13.71 -8.97 -7.22
CA LEU A 15 13.25 -7.58 -7.22
C LEU A 15 13.66 -6.78 -8.45
N PHE A 16 14.83 -7.05 -9.02
CA PHE A 16 15.30 -6.42 -10.26
C PHE A 16 14.41 -6.71 -11.47
N ARG A 17 13.36 -7.54 -11.33
CA ARG A 17 12.40 -7.84 -12.39
C ARG A 17 11.23 -6.86 -12.43
N ILE A 18 10.93 -6.15 -11.34
CA ILE A 18 9.82 -5.19 -11.29
C ILE A 18 10.29 -3.88 -11.94
N PRO A 19 9.70 -3.48 -13.07
CA PRO A 19 10.07 -2.24 -13.74
C PRO A 19 9.65 -1.03 -12.89
N PHE A 20 10.49 -0.01 -12.99
CA PHE A 20 10.24 1.29 -12.40
C PHE A 20 10.34 2.35 -13.52
N GLY A 21 9.55 3.39 -13.48
CA GLY A 21 9.61 4.46 -14.50
C GLY A 21 11.06 4.91 -14.78
N ASN A 22 11.34 5.32 -15.99
CA ASN A 22 12.67 5.74 -16.48
C ASN A 22 13.73 4.62 -16.55
N GLY A 23 13.35 3.35 -16.77
CA GLY A 23 14.26 2.23 -16.94
C GLY A 23 14.93 1.75 -15.65
N CYS A 24 14.63 2.36 -14.50
CA CYS A 24 15.05 1.88 -13.20
C CYS A 24 14.30 0.60 -12.80
N ARG A 25 14.78 -0.07 -11.76
CA ARG A 25 14.13 -1.24 -11.14
C ARG A 25 14.09 -1.07 -9.63
N ILE A 26 13.06 -1.61 -8.98
CA ILE A 26 13.00 -1.61 -7.53
C ILE A 26 14.08 -2.52 -6.97
N ASN A 27 14.63 -2.14 -5.82
CA ASN A 27 15.66 -2.93 -5.11
C ASN A 27 15.27 -3.26 -3.66
N PHE A 28 14.07 -2.83 -3.25
CA PHE A 28 13.56 -3.02 -1.89
C PHE A 28 12.22 -3.78 -1.92
N PRO A 29 12.05 -4.88 -1.13
CA PRO A 29 10.97 -5.84 -1.33
C PRO A 29 9.61 -5.43 -0.75
N ILE A 30 9.51 -4.24 -0.16
CA ILE A 30 8.26 -3.80 0.44
C ILE A 30 7.67 -2.66 -0.38
N ILE A 31 6.39 -2.79 -0.69
CA ILE A 31 5.59 -1.82 -1.44
C ILE A 31 4.48 -1.29 -0.53
N PHE A 32 4.22 0.01 -0.58
CA PHE A 32 3.14 0.64 0.18
C PHE A 32 1.81 0.56 -0.58
N ALA A 33 0.77 0.02 0.07
CA ALA A 33 -0.51 -0.30 -0.54
C ALA A 33 -1.40 0.90 -0.83
N PRO A 34 -2.27 0.82 -1.87
CA PRO A 34 -3.39 1.73 -2.06
C PRO A 34 -4.44 1.53 -0.96
N MET A 35 -4.79 2.59 -0.24
CA MET A 35 -5.79 2.58 0.83
C MET A 35 -6.64 3.85 0.76
N ALA A 36 -7.94 3.70 0.49
CA ALA A 36 -8.87 4.82 0.39
C ALA A 36 -8.87 5.70 1.66
N GLY A 37 -8.70 7.00 1.49
CA GLY A 37 -8.62 8.00 2.55
C GLY A 37 -7.30 8.00 3.34
N LEU A 38 -6.35 7.11 3.02
CA LEU A 38 -5.08 6.96 3.75
C LEU A 38 -3.84 7.18 2.89
N SER A 39 -3.78 6.62 1.68
CA SER A 39 -2.55 6.68 0.85
C SER A 39 -2.34 8.04 0.16
N HIS A 40 -2.84 9.12 0.78
CA HIS A 40 -2.59 10.49 0.35
C HIS A 40 -1.17 10.96 0.69
N LEU A 41 -0.77 12.10 0.17
CA LEU A 41 0.57 12.68 0.29
C LEU A 41 1.14 12.62 1.72
N ALA A 42 0.41 13.11 2.73
CA ALA A 42 0.93 13.18 4.11
C ALA A 42 1.36 11.79 4.62
N PHE A 43 0.60 10.74 4.35
CA PHE A 43 0.98 9.41 4.81
C PHE A 43 2.11 8.81 3.95
N ARG A 44 2.14 9.08 2.64
CA ARG A 44 3.31 8.67 1.83
C ARG A 44 4.60 9.32 2.32
N GLN A 45 4.56 10.57 2.81
CA GLN A 45 5.73 11.22 3.43
C GLN A 45 6.15 10.53 4.73
N VAL A 46 5.19 10.09 5.57
CA VAL A 46 5.52 9.28 6.76
C VAL A 46 6.23 7.99 6.34
N ILE A 47 5.71 7.26 5.34
CA ILE A 47 6.37 6.04 4.86
C ILE A 47 7.80 6.34 4.36
N ARG A 48 7.99 7.43 3.58
CA ARG A 48 9.31 7.82 3.06
C ARG A 48 10.32 8.11 4.15
N SER A 49 9.89 8.69 5.28
CA SER A 49 10.79 8.96 6.41
C SER A 49 11.37 7.70 7.06
N TYR A 50 10.81 6.52 6.74
CA TYR A 50 11.26 5.21 7.20
C TYR A 50 11.90 4.35 6.11
N LEU A 51 11.99 4.85 4.88
CA LEU A 51 12.69 4.11 3.82
C LEU A 51 14.20 4.27 3.95
N PRO A 52 14.97 3.20 3.70
CA PRO A 52 16.41 3.29 3.58
C PRO A 52 16.82 4.34 2.55
N THR A 53 17.92 5.05 2.77
CA THR A 53 18.39 6.14 1.90
C THR A 53 18.58 5.71 0.44
N ASN A 54 18.97 4.46 0.21
CA ASN A 54 19.21 3.90 -1.13
C ASN A 54 18.16 2.88 -1.56
N ALA A 55 17.02 2.79 -0.86
CA ALA A 55 15.90 1.96 -1.27
C ALA A 55 15.13 2.59 -2.43
N ARG A 56 14.82 1.78 -3.42
CA ARG A 56 13.88 2.10 -4.49
C ARG A 56 12.70 1.15 -4.38
N THR A 57 11.53 1.71 -4.06
CA THR A 57 10.27 1.00 -3.95
C THR A 57 9.13 1.85 -4.50
N LEU A 58 7.91 1.34 -4.45
CA LEU A 58 6.72 1.98 -4.99
C LEU A 58 5.72 2.32 -3.88
N LEU A 59 5.15 3.52 -3.94
CA LEU A 59 4.10 3.98 -3.05
C LEU A 59 2.84 4.26 -3.86
N PHE A 60 1.77 3.53 -3.56
CA PHE A 60 0.52 3.68 -4.28
C PHE A 60 -0.29 4.88 -3.76
N THR A 61 -1.01 5.53 -4.67
CA THR A 61 -2.04 6.49 -4.28
C THR A 61 -3.29 5.73 -3.78
N GLU A 62 -4.32 6.47 -3.37
CA GLU A 62 -5.66 5.92 -3.24
C GLU A 62 -6.18 5.45 -4.61
N MET A 63 -7.28 4.65 -4.61
CA MET A 63 -7.96 4.31 -5.85
C MET A 63 -8.62 5.57 -6.45
N LEU A 64 -8.38 5.83 -7.72
CA LEU A 64 -8.82 6.99 -8.47
C LEU A 64 -9.90 6.58 -9.47
N SER A 65 -11.10 7.15 -9.33
CA SER A 65 -12.20 6.86 -10.26
C SER A 65 -11.93 7.44 -11.64
N THR A 66 -11.88 6.58 -12.65
CA THR A 66 -11.71 7.02 -14.04
C THR A 66 -12.85 7.93 -14.53
N ARG A 67 -14.05 7.83 -13.95
CA ARG A 67 -15.17 8.72 -14.28
C ARG A 67 -15.01 10.12 -13.70
N LEU A 68 -14.29 10.29 -12.59
CA LEU A 68 -14.09 11.60 -11.95
C LEU A 68 -12.83 12.29 -12.45
N LEU A 69 -11.73 11.55 -12.62
CA LEU A 69 -10.43 12.10 -13.02
C LEU A 69 -10.45 13.06 -14.22
N PRO A 70 -11.21 12.81 -15.30
CA PRO A 70 -11.27 13.76 -16.42
C PRO A 70 -11.79 15.16 -16.05
N GLY A 71 -12.63 15.25 -14.99
CA GLY A 71 -13.13 16.52 -14.46
C GLY A 71 -12.26 17.17 -13.39
N GLU A 72 -11.25 16.44 -12.85
CA GLU A 72 -10.44 16.91 -11.73
C GLU A 72 -9.17 17.64 -12.21
N GLU A 73 -8.66 18.55 -11.37
CA GLU A 73 -7.31 19.10 -11.50
C GLU A 73 -6.33 18.19 -10.77
N VAL A 74 -5.77 17.22 -11.50
CA VAL A 74 -4.79 16.28 -10.94
C VAL A 74 -3.57 17.02 -10.39
N GLY A 75 -3.04 16.55 -9.26
CA GLY A 75 -1.99 17.22 -8.50
C GLY A 75 -2.55 18.24 -7.48
N GLN A 76 -3.78 18.68 -7.59
CA GLN A 76 -4.44 19.60 -6.67
C GLN A 76 -5.43 18.89 -5.73
N THR A 77 -6.03 17.80 -6.19
CA THR A 77 -6.97 17.04 -5.34
C THR A 77 -6.21 16.30 -4.22
N PRO A 78 -6.85 16.07 -3.08
CA PRO A 78 -6.22 15.33 -1.98
C PRO A 78 -5.66 13.96 -2.36
N GLN A 79 -6.31 13.28 -3.30
CA GLN A 79 -5.94 11.94 -3.76
C GLN A 79 -4.73 11.95 -4.71
N THR A 80 -4.58 13.02 -5.50
CA THR A 80 -3.54 13.12 -6.55
C THR A 80 -2.40 14.06 -6.18
N ARG A 81 -2.51 14.81 -5.06
CA ARG A 81 -1.47 15.74 -4.59
C ARG A 81 -0.17 15.00 -4.31
N LEU A 82 0.94 15.57 -4.77
CA LEU A 82 2.28 15.03 -4.66
C LEU A 82 3.21 15.96 -3.88
N ALA A 83 4.23 15.41 -3.26
CA ALA A 83 5.36 16.18 -2.77
C ALA A 83 6.25 16.64 -3.93
N GLU A 84 7.02 17.70 -3.69
CA GLU A 84 8.05 18.13 -4.64
C GLU A 84 9.04 17.00 -4.89
N GLY A 85 9.29 16.69 -6.16
CA GLY A 85 10.20 15.63 -6.56
C GLY A 85 9.72 14.20 -6.36
N GLU A 86 8.47 13.98 -5.92
CA GLU A 86 7.89 12.64 -5.80
C GLU A 86 7.78 11.95 -7.17
N ARG A 87 8.50 10.82 -7.36
CA ARG A 87 8.56 10.07 -8.63
C ARG A 87 8.30 8.58 -8.48
N ASP A 88 8.19 8.06 -7.27
CA ASP A 88 8.04 6.65 -6.93
C ASP A 88 6.58 6.25 -6.64
N PHE A 89 5.63 7.08 -7.07
CA PHE A 89 4.20 6.83 -6.84
C PHE A 89 3.55 6.11 -8.00
N ILE A 90 2.56 5.28 -7.68
CA ILE A 90 1.72 4.54 -8.62
C ILE A 90 0.27 4.98 -8.41
N PRO A 91 -0.35 5.71 -9.34
CA PRO A 91 -1.78 5.95 -9.31
C PRO A 91 -2.54 4.65 -9.60
N GLN A 92 -3.52 4.32 -8.74
CA GLN A 92 -4.38 3.16 -8.93
C GLN A 92 -5.70 3.56 -9.58
N LEU A 93 -5.96 3.05 -10.78
CA LEU A 93 -7.20 3.28 -11.52
C LEU A 93 -8.34 2.40 -10.98
N LEU A 94 -9.51 2.99 -10.84
CA LEU A 94 -10.78 2.31 -10.58
C LEU A 94 -11.76 2.62 -11.71
N GLY A 95 -11.91 1.68 -12.64
CA GLY A 95 -12.75 1.81 -13.83
C GLY A 95 -12.55 0.64 -14.79
N ASN A 96 -13.37 0.60 -15.84
CA ASN A 96 -13.45 -0.51 -16.77
C ASN A 96 -13.81 -0.11 -18.21
N ASP A 97 -13.90 1.19 -18.50
CA ASP A 97 -14.38 1.72 -19.78
C ASP A 97 -13.31 2.62 -20.41
N GLU A 98 -12.92 2.32 -21.66
CA GLU A 98 -11.92 3.06 -22.42
C GLU A 98 -12.25 4.55 -22.54
N HIS A 99 -13.54 4.88 -22.68
CA HIS A 99 -14.02 6.27 -22.74
C HIS A 99 -13.57 7.11 -21.56
N TRP A 100 -13.44 6.49 -20.37
CA TRP A 100 -12.99 7.15 -19.15
C TRP A 100 -11.52 6.88 -18.81
N ILE A 101 -11.00 5.71 -19.17
CA ILE A 101 -9.59 5.35 -18.94
C ILE A 101 -8.65 6.26 -19.73
N ALA A 102 -8.93 6.48 -21.01
CA ALA A 102 -8.06 7.26 -21.89
C ALA A 102 -7.82 8.71 -21.42
N PRO A 103 -8.86 9.53 -21.16
CA PRO A 103 -8.65 10.88 -20.64
C PRO A 103 -8.07 10.89 -19.23
N SER A 104 -8.37 9.89 -18.39
CA SER A 104 -7.77 9.74 -17.05
C SER A 104 -6.26 9.52 -17.13
N LEU A 105 -5.80 8.61 -17.98
CA LEU A 105 -4.38 8.35 -18.20
C LEU A 105 -3.67 9.61 -18.72
N LYS A 106 -4.25 10.29 -19.72
CA LYS A 106 -3.69 11.54 -20.26
C LYS A 106 -3.41 12.56 -19.14
N LYS A 107 -4.33 12.72 -18.20
CA LYS A 107 -4.14 13.61 -17.05
C LYS A 107 -3.08 13.10 -16.07
N LEU A 108 -3.11 11.82 -15.72
CA LEU A 108 -2.16 11.24 -14.78
C LEU A 108 -0.72 11.28 -15.29
N MET A 109 -0.51 11.17 -16.62
CA MET A 109 0.81 11.27 -17.24
C MET A 109 1.49 12.62 -16.98
N THR A 110 0.73 13.70 -16.79
CA THR A 110 1.28 15.03 -16.45
C THR A 110 2.00 15.04 -15.10
N LEU A 111 1.69 14.09 -14.22
CA LEU A 111 2.33 13.94 -12.92
C LEU A 111 3.61 13.10 -12.96
N SER A 112 3.95 12.51 -14.11
CA SER A 112 5.11 11.63 -14.31
C SER A 112 5.16 10.45 -13.31
N PRO A 113 4.12 9.61 -13.21
CA PRO A 113 4.10 8.48 -12.29
C PRO A 113 5.11 7.40 -12.68
N ALA A 114 5.53 6.58 -11.71
CA ALA A 114 6.44 5.46 -11.93
C ALA A 114 5.81 4.29 -12.70
N GLY A 115 4.50 4.23 -12.76
CA GLY A 115 3.69 3.23 -13.43
C GLY A 115 2.20 3.48 -13.17
N ILE A 116 1.36 2.58 -13.64
CA ILE A 116 -0.10 2.60 -13.46
C ILE A 116 -0.55 1.27 -12.86
N ASP A 117 -1.55 1.31 -11.99
CA ASP A 117 -2.14 0.11 -11.42
C ASP A 117 -3.66 0.05 -11.69
N ILE A 118 -4.17 -1.13 -11.99
CA ILE A 118 -5.61 -1.37 -12.16
C ILE A 118 -6.15 -2.06 -10.89
N ASN A 119 -7.21 -1.52 -10.31
CA ASN A 119 -7.88 -2.11 -9.16
C ASN A 119 -8.85 -3.22 -9.61
N MET A 120 -8.52 -4.47 -9.33
CA MET A 120 -9.39 -5.64 -9.45
C MET A 120 -9.60 -6.34 -8.09
N GLY A 121 -9.56 -5.59 -6.99
CA GLY A 121 -9.64 -6.17 -5.66
C GLY A 121 -10.60 -5.49 -4.69
N CYS A 122 -11.15 -4.33 -4.98
CA CYS A 122 -12.05 -3.61 -4.07
C CYS A 122 -13.41 -4.32 -3.97
N PRO A 123 -13.83 -4.79 -2.76
CA PRO A 123 -15.08 -5.54 -2.60
C PRO A 123 -16.25 -4.68 -2.13
N VAL A 124 -16.13 -3.36 -2.17
CA VAL A 124 -17.15 -2.45 -1.61
C VAL A 124 -18.34 -2.34 -2.57
N ASN A 125 -19.55 -2.46 -2.06
CA ASN A 125 -20.79 -2.47 -2.86
C ASN A 125 -20.91 -1.27 -3.83
N LYS A 126 -20.47 -0.07 -3.40
CA LYS A 126 -20.46 1.13 -4.26
C LYS A 126 -19.60 0.93 -5.51
N VAL A 127 -18.53 0.15 -5.42
CA VAL A 127 -17.62 -0.17 -6.53
C VAL A 127 -18.21 -1.28 -7.40
N LEU A 128 -18.75 -2.32 -6.78
CA LEU A 128 -19.34 -3.49 -7.48
C LEU A 128 -20.51 -3.11 -8.38
N LYS A 129 -21.32 -2.12 -8.01
CA LYS A 129 -22.46 -1.63 -8.81
C LYS A 129 -22.06 -1.13 -10.20
N HIS A 130 -20.79 -0.78 -10.39
CA HIS A 130 -20.25 -0.32 -11.66
C HIS A 130 -19.45 -1.39 -12.41
N ASN A 131 -19.51 -2.64 -11.95
CA ASN A 131 -18.64 -3.71 -12.42
C ASN A 131 -17.15 -3.36 -12.31
N TRP A 132 -16.74 -2.72 -11.20
CA TRP A 132 -15.36 -2.33 -10.90
C TRP A 132 -14.78 -3.16 -9.76
N GLY A 133 -13.47 -3.05 -9.56
CA GLY A 133 -12.79 -3.75 -8.48
C GLY A 133 -12.86 -5.26 -8.65
N VAL A 134 -13.19 -6.01 -7.59
CA VAL A 134 -13.23 -7.47 -7.66
C VAL A 134 -14.35 -8.00 -8.57
N ALA A 135 -15.35 -7.21 -8.90
CA ALA A 135 -16.40 -7.60 -9.86
C ALA A 135 -15.83 -7.91 -11.26
N LEU A 136 -14.74 -7.25 -11.67
CA LEU A 136 -14.05 -7.54 -12.93
C LEU A 136 -13.55 -9.00 -12.99
N MET A 137 -13.24 -9.61 -11.84
CA MET A 137 -12.85 -11.01 -11.79
C MET A 137 -14.00 -12.00 -12.01
N GLY A 138 -15.22 -11.53 -12.24
CA GLY A 138 -16.37 -12.38 -12.58
C GLY A 138 -16.48 -12.69 -14.08
N ASP A 139 -15.72 -11.98 -14.93
CA ASP A 139 -15.66 -12.18 -16.36
C ASP A 139 -14.22 -11.96 -16.86
N ILE A 140 -13.54 -13.07 -17.12
CA ILE A 140 -12.14 -13.06 -17.54
C ILE A 140 -11.93 -12.35 -18.89
N ARG A 141 -12.88 -12.47 -19.81
CA ARG A 141 -12.81 -11.85 -21.14
C ARG A 141 -12.93 -10.33 -21.04
N TYR A 142 -13.85 -9.88 -20.20
CA TYR A 142 -14.02 -8.45 -19.96
C TYR A 142 -12.83 -7.84 -19.21
N ALA A 143 -12.29 -8.57 -18.22
CA ALA A 143 -11.07 -8.16 -17.54
C ALA A 143 -9.87 -8.08 -18.49
N GLU A 144 -9.73 -9.04 -19.41
CA GLU A 144 -8.73 -9.03 -20.48
C GLU A 144 -8.83 -7.75 -21.32
N GLU A 145 -10.04 -7.40 -21.76
CA GLU A 145 -10.28 -6.20 -22.56
C GLU A 145 -9.84 -4.93 -21.81
N VAL A 146 -10.18 -4.81 -20.52
CA VAL A 146 -9.78 -3.67 -19.67
C VAL A 146 -8.25 -3.54 -19.58
N VAL A 147 -7.54 -4.66 -19.37
CA VAL A 147 -6.07 -4.65 -19.26
C VAL A 147 -5.42 -4.34 -20.62
N ARG A 148 -5.83 -4.98 -21.70
CA ARG A 148 -5.32 -4.73 -23.06
C ARG A 148 -5.57 -3.29 -23.50
N THR A 149 -6.74 -2.77 -23.20
CA THR A 149 -7.09 -1.36 -23.47
C THR A 149 -6.17 -0.42 -22.69
N THR A 150 -6.01 -0.63 -21.39
CA THR A 150 -5.11 0.21 -20.58
C THR A 150 -3.66 0.10 -21.08
N ARG A 151 -3.20 -1.10 -21.46
CA ARG A 151 -1.86 -1.32 -22.03
C ARG A 151 -1.63 -0.56 -23.35
N ARG A 152 -2.62 -0.52 -24.23
CA ARG A 152 -2.51 0.26 -25.49
C ARG A 152 -2.37 1.78 -25.24
N LEU A 153 -2.95 2.26 -24.16
CA LEU A 153 -3.01 3.69 -23.81
C LEU A 153 -1.79 4.20 -23.04
N THR A 154 -0.90 3.32 -22.56
CA THR A 154 0.29 3.74 -21.82
C THR A 154 1.49 2.86 -22.09
N SER A 155 2.68 3.45 -22.19
CA SER A 155 3.96 2.72 -22.20
C SER A 155 4.58 2.58 -20.82
N LEU A 156 3.99 3.17 -19.78
CA LEU A 156 4.47 3.03 -18.42
C LEU A 156 4.30 1.59 -17.92
N PRO A 157 5.08 1.18 -16.93
CA PRO A 157 4.83 -0.06 -16.21
C PRO A 157 3.38 -0.16 -15.74
N LEU A 158 2.73 -1.29 -16.02
CA LEU A 158 1.31 -1.56 -15.74
C LEU A 158 1.18 -2.72 -14.76
N SER A 159 0.49 -2.52 -13.66
CA SER A 159 0.18 -3.59 -12.71
C SER A 159 -1.31 -3.79 -12.51
N VAL A 160 -1.64 -4.95 -11.96
CA VAL A 160 -3.00 -5.25 -11.52
C VAL A 160 -2.98 -5.69 -10.06
N LYS A 161 -3.76 -5.00 -9.23
CA LYS A 161 -3.99 -5.42 -7.85
C LYS A 161 -5.32 -6.14 -7.73
N MET A 162 -5.26 -7.45 -7.44
CA MET A 162 -6.42 -8.32 -7.42
C MET A 162 -6.62 -9.07 -6.10
N ARG A 163 -7.76 -9.76 -5.98
CA ARG A 163 -8.09 -10.77 -4.97
C ARG A 163 -8.03 -12.18 -5.54
N THR A 164 -8.49 -13.20 -4.77
CA THR A 164 -8.66 -14.57 -5.27
C THR A 164 -9.77 -14.64 -6.33
N GLY A 165 -10.81 -13.85 -6.17
CA GLY A 165 -11.96 -13.83 -7.08
C GLY A 165 -13.28 -13.64 -6.33
N LEU A 166 -14.37 -13.97 -7.00
CA LEU A 166 -15.73 -13.99 -6.41
C LEU A 166 -15.91 -15.25 -5.57
N ASN A 167 -15.37 -16.38 -6.04
CA ASN A 167 -15.40 -17.69 -5.41
C ASN A 167 -14.00 -18.16 -5.04
N ASP A 168 -13.96 -19.22 -4.23
CA ASP A 168 -12.71 -19.90 -3.87
C ASP A 168 -12.38 -20.98 -4.92
N ASP A 169 -11.73 -20.54 -6.00
CA ASP A 169 -11.42 -21.33 -7.16
C ASP A 169 -9.94 -21.10 -7.57
N PRO A 170 -9.03 -21.99 -7.17
CA PRO A 170 -7.62 -21.84 -7.47
C PRO A 170 -7.26 -22.04 -8.96
N GLU A 171 -8.04 -22.83 -9.72
CA GLU A 171 -7.80 -23.01 -11.15
C GLU A 171 -8.15 -21.73 -11.89
N TYR A 172 -9.33 -21.18 -11.64
CA TYR A 172 -9.72 -19.88 -12.18
C TYR A 172 -8.75 -18.75 -11.81
N LEU A 173 -8.23 -18.77 -10.58
CA LEU A 173 -7.23 -17.78 -10.14
C LEU A 173 -5.95 -17.85 -10.97
N VAL A 174 -5.49 -19.06 -11.30
CA VAL A 174 -4.31 -19.29 -12.15
C VAL A 174 -4.59 -18.81 -13.58
N ASP A 175 -5.69 -19.21 -14.18
CA ASP A 175 -6.08 -18.80 -15.53
C ASP A 175 -6.20 -17.26 -15.62
N PHE A 176 -6.80 -16.65 -14.58
CA PHE A 176 -6.91 -15.19 -14.51
C PHE A 176 -5.54 -14.51 -14.41
N ALA A 177 -4.60 -15.05 -13.64
CA ALA A 177 -3.25 -14.50 -13.53
C ALA A 177 -2.45 -14.61 -14.83
N GLN A 178 -2.58 -15.74 -15.55
CA GLN A 178 -1.97 -15.94 -16.86
C GLN A 178 -2.56 -15.00 -17.91
N MET A 179 -3.89 -14.82 -17.92
CA MET A 179 -4.55 -13.84 -18.78
C MET A 179 -4.01 -12.43 -18.54
N LEU A 180 -3.79 -12.03 -17.27
CA LEU A 180 -3.21 -10.71 -16.95
C LEU A 180 -1.81 -10.54 -17.55
N GLU A 181 -0.95 -11.56 -17.45
CA GLU A 181 0.39 -11.57 -18.05
C GLU A 181 0.30 -11.43 -19.58
N GLU A 182 -0.52 -12.25 -20.23
CA GLU A 182 -0.75 -12.23 -21.69
C GLU A 182 -1.35 -10.92 -22.19
N SER A 183 -2.10 -10.23 -21.34
CA SER A 183 -2.70 -8.94 -21.64
C SER A 183 -1.75 -7.76 -21.46
N GLY A 184 -0.51 -8.00 -20.99
CA GLY A 184 0.55 -7.01 -20.89
C GLY A 184 0.66 -6.33 -19.52
N ALA A 185 0.21 -6.97 -18.44
CA ALA A 185 0.58 -6.58 -17.10
C ALA A 185 2.07 -6.86 -16.84
N ASP A 186 2.78 -5.92 -16.24
CA ASP A 186 4.21 -6.06 -15.91
C ASP A 186 4.42 -6.75 -14.55
N TRP A 187 3.46 -6.69 -13.66
CA TRP A 187 3.42 -7.46 -12.40
C TRP A 187 1.99 -7.55 -11.82
N ILE A 188 1.78 -8.50 -10.92
CA ILE A 188 0.52 -8.74 -10.23
C ILE A 188 0.72 -8.51 -8.73
N THR A 189 -0.24 -7.87 -8.06
CA THR A 189 -0.34 -7.85 -6.59
C THR A 189 -1.55 -8.64 -6.15
N LEU A 190 -1.35 -9.74 -5.44
CA LEU A 190 -2.42 -10.63 -4.98
C LEU A 190 -2.70 -10.47 -3.49
N HIS A 191 -3.95 -10.11 -3.15
CA HIS A 191 -4.51 -10.21 -1.82
C HIS A 191 -5.43 -11.45 -1.75
N PRO A 192 -4.99 -12.58 -1.22
CA PRO A 192 -5.66 -13.87 -1.36
C PRO A 192 -6.83 -14.03 -0.37
N ARG A 193 -7.88 -13.29 -0.63
CA ARG A 193 -9.21 -13.38 -0.05
C ARG A 193 -10.25 -13.28 -1.16
N ILE A 194 -11.34 -14.05 -1.09
CA ILE A 194 -12.49 -13.89 -1.99
C ILE A 194 -13.30 -12.64 -1.65
N GLN A 195 -14.17 -12.23 -2.55
CA GLN A 195 -15.02 -11.04 -2.39
C GLN A 195 -15.81 -11.06 -1.08
N SER A 196 -16.52 -12.14 -0.78
CA SER A 196 -17.43 -12.27 0.37
C SER A 196 -16.71 -12.19 1.72
N GLN A 197 -15.43 -12.52 1.78
CA GLN A 197 -14.63 -12.40 2.99
C GLN A 197 -14.39 -10.94 3.38
N HIS A 198 -14.43 -9.99 2.42
CA HIS A 198 -14.01 -8.60 2.66
C HIS A 198 -12.66 -8.53 3.36
N ARG A 199 -12.65 -8.45 4.70
CA ARG A 199 -11.45 -8.43 5.55
C ARG A 199 -11.46 -9.52 6.62
N ARG A 200 -12.47 -10.38 6.64
CA ARG A 200 -12.66 -11.44 7.63
C ARG A 200 -11.83 -12.68 7.27
N GLY A 201 -11.60 -13.53 8.27
CA GLY A 201 -10.79 -14.72 8.11
C GLY A 201 -9.31 -14.43 7.88
N GLN A 202 -8.55 -15.40 7.41
CA GLN A 202 -7.14 -15.29 7.07
C GLN A 202 -6.96 -15.23 5.55
N ALA A 203 -5.95 -14.49 5.10
CA ALA A 203 -5.51 -14.49 3.71
C ALA A 203 -4.78 -15.82 3.44
N ASN A 204 -5.23 -16.57 2.44
CA ASN A 204 -4.58 -17.84 2.08
C ASN A 204 -3.30 -17.61 1.27
N TRP A 205 -2.17 -17.54 1.95
CA TRP A 205 -0.88 -17.25 1.30
C TRP A 205 -0.44 -18.33 0.30
N GLU A 206 -0.97 -19.56 0.37
CA GLU A 206 -0.68 -20.62 -0.62
C GLU A 206 -1.04 -20.18 -2.04
N TYR A 207 -2.12 -19.40 -2.20
CA TYR A 207 -2.53 -18.86 -3.50
C TYR A 207 -1.53 -17.85 -4.07
N ILE A 208 -0.76 -17.14 -3.23
CA ILE A 208 0.33 -16.30 -3.71
C ILE A 208 1.42 -17.18 -4.34
N GLY A 209 1.77 -18.29 -3.68
CA GLY A 209 2.73 -19.27 -4.19
C GLY A 209 2.26 -19.93 -5.49
N LEU A 210 0.97 -20.30 -5.56
CA LEU A 210 0.35 -20.88 -6.73
C LEU A 210 0.45 -19.93 -7.94
N VAL A 211 -0.01 -18.69 -7.80
CA VAL A 211 0.09 -17.68 -8.88
C VAL A 211 1.55 -17.41 -9.24
N ARG A 212 2.45 -17.33 -8.23
CA ARG A 212 3.89 -17.09 -8.51
C ARG A 212 4.52 -18.20 -9.37
N GLN A 213 4.05 -19.43 -9.26
CA GLN A 213 4.53 -20.55 -10.06
C GLN A 213 3.93 -20.56 -11.48
N ALA A 214 2.73 -20.02 -11.64
CA ALA A 214 1.96 -20.05 -12.88
C ALA A 214 2.35 -18.96 -13.90
N VAL A 215 2.97 -17.85 -13.44
CA VAL A 215 3.33 -16.70 -14.31
C VAL A 215 4.82 -16.40 -14.28
N GLN A 216 5.32 -15.74 -15.34
CA GLN A 216 6.71 -15.30 -15.45
C GLN A 216 6.92 -13.88 -14.92
N ILE A 217 5.88 -13.03 -14.95
CA ILE A 217 5.94 -11.68 -14.39
C ILE A 217 6.03 -11.71 -12.86
N PRO A 218 6.57 -10.67 -12.20
CA PRO A 218 6.65 -10.58 -10.75
C PRO A 218 5.28 -10.68 -10.08
N VAL A 219 5.23 -11.36 -8.92
CA VAL A 219 4.05 -11.45 -8.06
C VAL A 219 4.37 -10.84 -6.70
N ILE A 220 3.56 -9.87 -6.29
CA ILE A 220 3.65 -9.20 -4.99
C ILE A 220 2.58 -9.77 -4.07
N GLY A 221 3.00 -10.33 -2.94
CA GLY A 221 2.09 -10.85 -1.92
C GLY A 221 1.49 -9.73 -1.07
N ASN A 222 0.22 -9.85 -0.71
CA ASN A 222 -0.46 -8.89 0.16
C ASN A 222 -1.44 -9.61 1.10
N GLY A 223 -1.63 -9.10 2.31
CA GLY A 223 -2.61 -9.60 3.29
C GLY A 223 -1.97 -10.09 4.58
N ASP A 224 -2.60 -9.73 5.69
CA ASP A 224 -2.30 -10.17 7.07
C ASP A 224 -0.87 -9.90 7.59
N ILE A 225 -0.18 -8.97 6.97
CA ILE A 225 1.09 -8.44 7.49
C ILE A 225 0.78 -7.54 8.68
N GLN A 226 1.39 -7.82 9.84
CA GLN A 226 1.30 -7.01 11.04
C GLN A 226 2.67 -6.56 11.57
N GLU A 227 3.71 -7.35 11.31
CA GLU A 227 5.08 -7.16 11.81
C GLU A 227 6.10 -7.48 10.72
N ALA A 228 7.34 -7.00 10.87
CA ALA A 228 8.42 -7.29 9.93
C ALA A 228 8.69 -8.80 9.71
N PRO A 229 8.61 -9.68 10.73
CA PRO A 229 8.68 -11.11 10.54
C PRO A 229 7.66 -11.69 9.58
N ASP A 230 6.44 -11.12 9.52
CA ASP A 230 5.41 -11.61 8.58
C ASP A 230 5.84 -11.40 7.12
N ILE A 231 6.53 -10.30 6.84
CA ILE A 231 7.05 -10.00 5.49
C ILE A 231 8.06 -11.06 5.07
N LEU A 232 9.03 -11.34 5.95
CA LEU A 232 10.06 -12.33 5.67
C LEU A 232 9.47 -13.75 5.56
N ARG A 233 8.44 -14.05 6.35
CA ARG A 233 7.71 -15.32 6.29
C ARG A 233 6.94 -15.45 4.97
N MET A 234 6.21 -14.42 4.53
CA MET A 234 5.51 -14.44 3.25
C MET A 234 6.48 -14.67 2.08
N LEU A 235 7.58 -13.92 2.03
CA LEU A 235 8.61 -14.10 0.99
C LEU A 235 9.17 -15.54 0.96
N ARG A 236 9.38 -16.17 2.12
CA ARG A 236 9.88 -17.55 2.22
C ARG A 236 8.85 -18.58 1.81
N GLN A 237 7.62 -18.48 2.33
CA GLN A 237 6.59 -19.48 2.14
C GLN A 237 6.04 -19.48 0.72
N THR A 238 5.87 -18.31 0.12
CA THR A 238 5.20 -18.18 -1.17
C THR A 238 6.17 -18.04 -2.34
N GLY A 239 7.41 -17.67 -2.09
CA GLY A 239 8.39 -17.35 -3.13
C GLY A 239 8.05 -16.09 -3.93
N CYS A 240 7.10 -15.26 -3.51
CA CYS A 240 6.75 -14.01 -4.19
C CYS A 240 7.95 -13.06 -4.30
N ASP A 241 7.87 -12.12 -5.23
CA ASP A 241 8.97 -11.22 -5.57
C ASP A 241 9.04 -10.00 -4.64
N GLY A 242 7.96 -9.67 -3.95
CA GLY A 242 7.87 -8.59 -2.95
C GLY A 242 6.61 -8.71 -2.11
N VAL A 243 6.47 -7.82 -1.14
CA VAL A 243 5.32 -7.81 -0.21
C VAL A 243 4.72 -6.41 -0.14
N MET A 244 3.41 -6.33 -0.35
CA MET A 244 2.67 -5.07 -0.20
C MET A 244 2.12 -4.96 1.22
N VAL A 245 2.47 -3.88 1.92
CA VAL A 245 2.02 -3.60 3.29
C VAL A 245 0.93 -2.54 3.25
N ALA A 246 -0.18 -2.81 3.95
CA ALA A 246 -1.32 -1.92 4.06
C ALA A 246 -1.53 -1.44 5.50
N ARG A 247 -2.55 -1.94 6.20
CA ARG A 247 -2.99 -1.47 7.52
C ARG A 247 -1.88 -1.39 8.57
N ALA A 248 -0.96 -2.36 8.60
CA ALA A 248 0.15 -2.34 9.54
C ALA A 248 1.02 -1.08 9.42
N ALA A 249 1.18 -0.54 8.21
CA ALA A 249 1.93 0.69 7.99
C ALA A 249 1.33 1.92 8.69
N THR A 250 0.02 1.94 9.00
CA THR A 250 -0.59 3.03 9.77
C THR A 250 -0.12 3.03 11.22
N ALA A 251 0.15 1.87 11.77
CA ALA A 251 0.61 1.72 13.16
C ALA A 251 2.13 1.56 13.27
N ARG A 252 2.76 0.99 12.26
CA ARG A 252 4.19 0.67 12.20
C ARG A 252 4.82 1.11 10.89
N PRO A 253 4.90 2.40 10.57
CA PRO A 253 5.57 2.82 9.34
C PRO A 253 7.06 2.44 9.34
N TRP A 254 7.69 2.27 10.48
CA TRP A 254 9.05 1.76 10.65
C TRP A 254 9.23 0.27 10.28
N ILE A 255 8.16 -0.45 9.94
CA ILE A 255 8.25 -1.82 9.40
C ILE A 255 9.16 -1.89 8.16
N PHE A 256 9.19 -0.81 7.37
CA PHE A 256 10.10 -0.66 6.24
C PHE A 256 11.54 -0.62 6.71
N TRP A 257 11.85 0.13 7.75
CA TRP A 257 13.19 0.21 8.35
C TRP A 257 13.62 -1.10 9.02
N GLN A 258 12.72 -1.76 9.76
CA GLN A 258 13.00 -3.06 10.39
C GLN A 258 13.39 -4.13 9.35
N VAL A 259 12.69 -4.20 8.22
CA VAL A 259 13.07 -5.14 7.13
C VAL A 259 14.34 -4.68 6.43
N ALA A 260 14.55 -3.39 6.27
CA ALA A 260 15.77 -2.83 5.68
C ALA A 260 17.03 -3.25 6.46
N GLU A 261 17.00 -3.14 7.79
CA GLU A 261 18.09 -3.59 8.67
C GLU A 261 18.38 -5.09 8.47
N ASN A 262 17.36 -5.94 8.45
CA ASN A 262 17.52 -7.37 8.20
C ASN A 262 18.10 -7.72 6.82
N LEU A 263 17.92 -6.83 5.83
CA LEU A 263 18.43 -7.01 4.48
C LEU A 263 19.77 -6.29 4.23
N GLY A 264 20.32 -5.63 5.24
CA GLY A 264 21.59 -4.92 5.17
C GLY A 264 21.53 -3.63 4.32
N PHE A 265 20.37 -2.94 4.30
CA PHE A 265 20.26 -1.59 3.76
C PHE A 265 20.74 -0.57 4.79
N ALA A 266 21.17 0.60 4.28
CA ALA A 266 21.49 1.74 5.14
C ALA A 266 20.23 2.24 5.88
N PRO A 267 20.40 2.84 7.07
CA PRO A 267 19.28 3.47 7.77
C PRO A 267 18.58 4.56 6.94
N PRO A 268 17.35 4.96 7.33
CA PRO A 268 16.72 6.13 6.76
C PRO A 268 17.56 7.40 6.98
N ARG A 269 17.43 8.36 6.07
CA ARG A 269 18.14 9.64 6.16
C ARG A 269 17.85 10.36 7.48
N GLY A 270 18.89 10.84 8.14
CA GLY A 270 18.82 11.50 9.45
C GLY A 270 18.69 10.52 10.63
N ARG A 271 18.91 9.22 10.37
CA ARG A 271 18.88 8.16 11.38
C ARG A 271 20.08 7.21 11.29
N GLU A 272 21.20 7.72 10.73
CA GLU A 272 22.37 6.93 10.39
C GLU A 272 22.96 6.20 11.62
N ASP A 273 22.90 6.83 12.80
CA ASP A 273 23.41 6.29 14.07
C ASP A 273 22.33 5.60 14.93
N GLN A 274 21.16 5.33 14.35
CA GLN A 274 20.05 4.72 15.05
C GLN A 274 19.74 3.32 14.49
N ARG A 275 19.07 2.52 15.29
CA ARG A 275 18.46 1.26 14.86
C ARG A 275 16.93 1.37 14.86
N PRO A 276 16.22 0.55 14.09
CA PRO A 276 14.77 0.52 14.14
C PRO A 276 14.27 0.04 15.52
N PRO A 277 13.08 0.47 15.94
CA PRO A 277 12.49 0.00 17.19
C PRO A 277 12.10 -1.47 17.07
N TRP A 278 12.51 -2.29 18.06
CA TRP A 278 12.18 -3.72 18.10
C TRP A 278 11.39 -4.14 19.33
N THR A 279 11.47 -3.36 20.39
CA THR A 279 10.70 -3.66 21.63
C THR A 279 9.36 -2.92 21.61
N PRO A 280 8.32 -3.46 22.26
CA PRO A 280 7.02 -2.80 22.36
C PRO A 280 7.08 -1.37 22.92
N LYS A 281 8.05 -1.08 23.78
CA LYS A 281 8.26 0.27 24.36
C LYS A 281 8.92 1.23 23.33
N GLU A 282 9.96 0.78 22.62
CA GLU A 282 10.59 1.55 21.53
C GLU A 282 9.58 1.84 20.43
N GLU A 283 8.76 0.84 20.05
CA GLU A 283 7.68 1.01 19.08
C GLU A 283 6.63 2.04 19.53
N GLY A 284 6.29 2.08 20.82
CA GLY A 284 5.38 3.08 21.37
C GLY A 284 5.91 4.51 21.27
N GLN A 285 7.21 4.69 21.50
CA GLN A 285 7.90 5.97 21.33
C GLN A 285 7.96 6.37 19.84
N GLU A 286 8.24 5.41 18.97
CA GLU A 286 8.30 5.65 17.54
C GLU A 286 6.91 5.94 16.96
N TYR A 287 5.85 5.32 17.49
CA TYR A 287 4.48 5.64 17.10
C TYR A 287 4.13 7.11 17.42
N GLN A 288 4.52 7.63 18.59
CA GLN A 288 4.36 9.03 18.92
C GLN A 288 5.04 9.93 17.88
N ARG A 289 6.30 9.64 17.52
CA ARG A 289 7.05 10.41 16.51
C ARG A 289 6.37 10.37 15.15
N ALA A 290 5.96 9.17 14.70
CA ALA A 290 5.27 8.98 13.43
C ALA A 290 3.94 9.74 13.38
N LEU A 291 3.17 9.71 14.48
CA LEU A 291 1.89 10.42 14.58
C LEU A 291 2.09 11.95 14.61
N SER A 292 3.10 12.46 15.32
CA SER A 292 3.45 13.88 15.31
C SER A 292 3.84 14.33 13.91
N PHE A 293 4.75 13.59 13.25
CA PHE A 293 5.16 13.89 11.88
C PHE A 293 3.99 13.81 10.89
N PHE A 294 3.07 12.87 11.06
CA PHE A 294 1.86 12.80 10.25
C PHE A 294 1.00 14.06 10.41
N CYS A 295 0.84 14.57 11.64
CA CYS A 295 0.15 15.84 11.89
C CYS A 295 0.86 17.01 11.20
N ASP A 296 2.22 17.08 11.25
CA ASP A 296 2.99 18.11 10.54
C ASP A 296 2.71 18.06 9.03
N GLN A 297 2.69 16.86 8.46
CA GLN A 297 2.41 16.66 7.04
C GLN A 297 0.96 17.01 6.65
N LEU A 298 -0.01 16.80 7.57
CA LEU A 298 -1.39 17.25 7.36
C LEU A 298 -1.49 18.77 7.35
N GLU A 299 -0.87 19.45 8.31
CA GLU A 299 -0.88 20.91 8.41
C GLU A 299 -0.17 21.57 7.22
N ALA A 300 0.93 21.00 6.77
CA ALA A 300 1.70 21.52 5.63
C ALA A 300 1.01 21.35 4.26
N ASN A 301 0.21 20.29 4.09
CA ASN A 301 -0.24 19.88 2.76
C ASN A 301 -1.76 19.90 2.55
N PHE A 302 -2.55 20.15 3.58
CA PHE A 302 -4.02 20.08 3.51
C PHE A 302 -4.67 21.29 4.14
N THR A 303 -5.84 21.66 3.63
CA THR A 303 -6.64 22.74 4.21
C THR A 303 -7.15 22.35 5.62
N PRO A 304 -7.43 23.30 6.50
CA PRO A 304 -7.91 23.00 7.86
C PRO A 304 -9.12 22.07 7.91
N SER A 305 -10.04 22.17 6.94
CA SER A 305 -11.22 21.30 6.84
C SER A 305 -10.87 19.87 6.42
N GLU A 306 -9.74 19.66 5.74
CA GLU A 306 -9.28 18.36 5.26
C GLU A 306 -8.41 17.61 6.29
N GLN A 307 -7.76 18.32 7.21
CA GLN A 307 -6.76 17.78 8.13
C GLN A 307 -7.37 16.81 9.15
N LEU A 308 -8.34 17.27 9.93
CA LEU A 308 -8.90 16.49 11.05
C LEU A 308 -9.61 15.20 10.61
N PRO A 309 -10.41 15.18 9.53
CA PRO A 309 -10.99 13.93 9.01
C PRO A 309 -9.93 12.87 8.66
N ARG A 310 -8.77 13.28 8.10
CA ARG A 310 -7.67 12.37 7.78
C ARG A 310 -6.97 11.84 9.02
N LEU A 311 -6.73 12.69 10.00
CA LEU A 311 -6.17 12.28 11.29
C LEU A 311 -7.08 11.26 12.00
N ARG A 312 -8.38 11.52 12.02
CA ARG A 312 -9.38 10.60 12.60
C ARG A 312 -9.40 9.26 11.90
N LEU A 313 -9.38 9.26 10.56
CA LEU A 313 -9.34 8.02 9.79
C LEU A 313 -8.04 7.24 10.02
N PHE A 314 -6.91 7.93 10.06
CA PHE A 314 -5.62 7.31 10.38
C PHE A 314 -5.64 6.65 11.76
N LEU A 315 -6.09 7.36 12.78
CA LEU A 315 -6.21 6.84 14.15
C LEU A 315 -7.23 5.71 14.26
N ALA A 316 -8.33 5.73 13.49
CA ALA A 316 -9.31 4.64 13.47
C ALA A 316 -8.69 3.29 13.09
N TRP A 317 -7.60 3.29 12.35
CA TRP A 317 -6.84 2.09 12.00
C TRP A 317 -5.66 1.84 12.93
N SER A 318 -4.82 2.83 13.14
CA SER A 318 -3.53 2.69 13.82
C SER A 318 -3.65 2.43 15.33
N HIS A 319 -4.67 2.99 16.00
CA HIS A 319 -4.85 2.88 17.45
C HIS A 319 -4.94 1.44 17.97
N ARG A 320 -5.35 0.49 17.11
CA ARG A 320 -5.61 -0.90 17.49
C ARG A 320 -4.36 -1.62 18.02
N TRP A 321 -3.19 -1.23 17.54
CA TRP A 321 -1.91 -1.79 17.98
C TRP A 321 -1.33 -1.10 19.22
N LEU A 322 -1.90 0.02 19.65
CA LEU A 322 -1.43 0.77 20.81
C LEU A 322 -2.22 0.40 22.05
N PHE A 323 -1.55 0.16 23.18
CA PHE A 323 -2.23 0.04 24.46
C PHE A 323 -2.92 1.36 24.80
N PHE A 324 -4.18 1.29 25.23
CA PHE A 324 -5.06 2.44 25.45
C PHE A 324 -5.32 3.29 24.18
N GLY A 325 -4.96 2.82 22.99
CA GLY A 325 -5.15 3.56 21.75
C GLY A 325 -6.60 3.92 21.46
N HIS A 326 -7.57 3.10 21.90
CA HIS A 326 -8.99 3.43 21.78
C HIS A 326 -9.36 4.74 22.52
N TYR A 327 -8.79 4.96 23.71
CA TYR A 327 -8.97 6.20 24.46
C TYR A 327 -8.44 7.40 23.64
N LEU A 328 -7.22 7.31 23.11
CA LEU A 328 -6.65 8.35 22.25
C LEU A 328 -7.57 8.65 21.05
N CYS A 329 -8.00 7.62 20.34
CA CYS A 329 -8.89 7.76 19.18
C CYS A 329 -10.21 8.46 19.57
N THR A 330 -10.80 8.09 20.71
CA THR A 330 -12.04 8.70 21.22
C THR A 330 -11.85 10.18 21.57
N GLN A 331 -10.74 10.54 22.21
CA GLN A 331 -10.47 11.93 22.56
C GLN A 331 -10.22 12.80 21.31
N VAL A 332 -9.45 12.29 20.33
CA VAL A 332 -9.23 13.01 19.06
C VAL A 332 -10.52 13.18 18.27
N ASN A 333 -11.45 12.21 18.33
CA ASN A 333 -12.75 12.34 17.68
C ASN A 333 -13.62 13.49 18.25
N ARG A 334 -13.34 13.97 19.46
CA ARG A 334 -14.02 15.11 20.09
C ARG A 334 -13.38 16.47 19.76
N CYS A 335 -12.17 16.48 19.19
CA CYS A 335 -11.47 17.70 18.82
C CYS A 335 -12.17 18.41 17.64
N ARG A 336 -11.95 19.71 17.51
CA ARG A 336 -12.53 20.53 16.43
C ARG A 336 -11.55 20.78 15.28
N ASP A 337 -10.26 20.66 15.56
CA ASP A 337 -9.16 20.89 14.62
C ASP A 337 -7.92 20.06 15.00
N VAL A 338 -6.91 20.04 14.13
CA VAL A 338 -5.66 19.28 14.37
C VAL A 338 -4.86 19.88 15.52
N ARG A 339 -4.90 21.20 15.73
CA ARG A 339 -4.20 21.85 16.85
C ARG A 339 -4.69 21.34 18.21
N SER A 340 -6.02 21.24 18.40
CA SER A 340 -6.59 20.66 19.62
C SER A 340 -6.32 19.17 19.73
N ALA A 341 -6.32 18.43 18.61
CA ALA A 341 -5.96 17.03 18.57
C ALA A 341 -4.49 16.78 18.96
N ARG A 342 -3.54 17.65 18.55
CA ARG A 342 -2.13 17.58 18.97
C ARG A 342 -1.98 17.67 20.48
N LYS A 343 -2.66 18.61 21.14
CA LYS A 343 -2.64 18.70 22.59
C LYS A 343 -3.11 17.43 23.28
N VAL A 344 -4.14 16.80 22.72
CA VAL A 344 -4.64 15.51 23.21
C VAL A 344 -3.60 14.39 23.00
N ILE A 345 -2.93 14.38 21.85
CA ILE A 345 -1.87 13.43 21.53
C ILE A 345 -0.69 13.63 22.51
N ASP A 346 -0.21 14.84 22.67
CA ASP A 346 0.91 15.16 23.57
C ASP A 346 0.60 14.71 25.00
N ASN A 347 -0.53 15.12 25.57
CA ASN A 347 -0.96 14.69 26.91
C ASN A 347 -1.12 13.17 27.04
N PHE A 348 -1.56 12.48 25.98
CA PHE A 348 -1.65 11.01 26.00
C PHE A 348 -0.27 10.37 26.12
N PHE A 349 0.74 10.94 25.48
CA PHE A 349 2.12 10.43 25.49
C PHE A 349 3.01 11.03 26.60
N ASP A 350 2.50 11.85 27.53
CA ASP A 350 3.22 12.28 28.73
C ASP A 350 3.72 11.07 29.54
N THR A 351 3.06 9.95 29.43
CA THR A 351 3.53 8.66 29.95
C THR A 351 3.88 7.71 28.79
N PRO A 352 5.00 6.99 28.88
CA PRO A 352 5.41 6.05 27.85
C PRO A 352 4.31 5.04 27.51
N LYS A 353 4.01 4.88 26.20
CA LYS A 353 3.04 3.91 25.72
C LYS A 353 3.75 2.70 25.12
N VAL A 354 3.02 1.61 25.01
CA VAL A 354 3.53 0.32 24.56
C VAL A 354 2.69 -0.17 23.38
N MET A 355 3.33 -0.72 22.37
CA MET A 355 2.65 -1.34 21.22
C MET A 355 2.35 -2.81 21.50
N LYS A 356 1.24 -3.28 20.97
CA LYS A 356 0.90 -4.70 20.90
C LYS A 356 1.58 -5.30 19.68
N ALA A 357 2.14 -6.49 19.81
CA ALA A 357 2.71 -7.19 18.65
C ALA A 357 1.66 -7.40 17.56
N ARG A 358 0.49 -7.89 17.91
CA ARG A 358 -0.60 -8.20 16.99
C ARG A 358 -1.94 -7.68 17.49
N THR A 359 -2.87 -7.47 16.56
CA THR A 359 -4.26 -7.10 16.85
C THR A 359 -5.21 -7.84 15.91
N GLN A 360 -6.51 -7.81 16.24
CA GLN A 360 -7.54 -8.26 15.32
C GLN A 360 -7.66 -7.26 14.17
N LEU A 361 -7.52 -7.75 12.94
CA LEU A 361 -7.54 -6.94 11.71
C LEU A 361 -8.95 -6.74 11.14
N HIS A 362 -9.98 -7.19 11.85
CA HIS A 362 -11.40 -7.17 11.39
C HIS A 362 -12.17 -6.04 12.02
#